data_3f66ca5d009bdb5acb2649a177a2bd6a
#
_entry.id   3f66ca5d009bdb5acb2649a177a2bd6a
#
_cell.length_a   1.000
_cell.length_b   1.000
_cell.length_c   1.000
_cell.angle_alpha   90.00
_cell.angle_beta   90.00
_cell.angle_gamma   90.00
#
_symmetry.space_group_name_H-M   'P 1'
#
loop_
_entity.id
_entity.type
_entity.pdbx_description
1 polymer ?
#
loop_
_entity_poly.entity_id
_entity_poly.type
_entity_poly.pdbx_seq_one_letter_code
_entity_poly.pdbx_strand_id
1 'polypeptide(L)'
;MGYKTLQDPQFAGLGNYDPKALFAELPTPAYVIDQERLRENGQVLAALAERTGCKVLLAQKAFSNYDFYPLLASYLAGTEASGLYEAQLGKEEMPQGEVHVFCGAYRADEFEELLQYADHIVFNSIHQLKQFGPRGKEAGKSLGLRINPQCSTQEGHAIYDPCAPGSRMGVTRDVWDKEMDEDTLALLDGLHFHTLCEQNSDDLKTTLQAVEEKFGDILTGMKWLNMGGGHHITRPDYDLAALEDCIRHAQQAWGVTVYLEPGEAVALNAGYFVSRVLDIVENSCLLYTSPSPRD
;
A
#
# COMPACT_ATOMS: atom_id res chain seq x y z
N MET A 1 -19.72 10.57 15.63
CA MET A 1 -18.48 11.18 15.09
C MET A 1 -18.51 12.65 15.48
N GLY A 2 -17.56 13.13 16.29
CA GLY A 2 -17.45 14.55 16.60
C GLY A 2 -16.87 15.29 15.39
N TYR A 3 -17.42 16.45 15.05
CA TYR A 3 -16.85 17.31 14.02
C TYR A 3 -15.48 17.78 14.49
N LYS A 4 -14.43 17.53 13.69
CA LYS A 4 -13.10 18.05 13.93
C LYS A 4 -13.07 19.51 13.52
N THR A 5 -12.63 20.38 14.41
CA THR A 5 -12.51 21.82 14.15
C THR A 5 -11.08 22.15 13.68
N LEU A 6 -10.89 23.31 13.07
CA LEU A 6 -9.56 23.80 12.66
C LEU A 6 -8.58 23.99 13.84
N GLN A 7 -9.05 23.88 15.09
CA GLN A 7 -8.24 23.90 16.31
C GLN A 7 -7.74 22.51 16.71
N ASP A 8 -8.18 21.46 16.00
CA ASP A 8 -7.69 20.08 16.22
C ASP A 8 -6.19 20.01 15.91
N PRO A 9 -5.36 19.34 16.74
CA PRO A 9 -3.92 19.19 16.52
C PRO A 9 -3.53 18.69 15.14
N GLN A 10 -4.39 17.91 14.49
CA GLN A 10 -4.15 17.42 13.11
C GLN A 10 -4.08 18.55 12.06
N PHE A 11 -4.63 19.73 12.36
CA PHE A 11 -4.56 20.91 11.49
C PHE A 11 -3.47 21.91 11.92
N ALA A 12 -2.68 21.59 12.95
CA ALA A 12 -1.62 22.47 13.46
C ALA A 12 -0.55 22.83 12.40
N GLY A 13 -0.45 22.04 11.31
CA GLY A 13 0.50 22.29 10.24
C GLY A 13 0.09 23.36 9.23
N LEU A 14 -1.13 23.88 9.27
CA LEU A 14 -1.48 25.06 8.47
C LEU A 14 -0.72 26.33 8.91
N GLY A 15 0.04 26.26 10.02
CA GLY A 15 0.87 27.35 10.51
C GLY A 15 0.06 28.61 10.78
N ASN A 16 0.54 29.74 10.26
CA ASN A 16 -0.11 31.05 10.43
C ASN A 16 -1.12 31.38 9.33
N TYR A 17 -1.50 30.43 8.47
CA TYR A 17 -2.48 30.69 7.42
C TYR A 17 -3.90 30.69 7.98
N ASP A 18 -4.70 31.67 7.58
CA ASP A 18 -6.16 31.64 7.76
C ASP A 18 -6.75 30.71 6.68
N PRO A 19 -7.27 29.54 7.03
CA PRO A 19 -7.84 28.62 6.04
C PRO A 19 -9.00 29.23 5.27
N LYS A 20 -9.78 30.15 5.89
CA LYS A 20 -10.88 30.84 5.22
C LYS A 20 -10.36 31.74 4.10
N ALA A 21 -9.29 32.48 4.37
CA ALA A 21 -8.67 33.33 3.35
C ALA A 21 -8.01 32.49 2.26
N LEU A 22 -7.31 31.41 2.62
CA LEU A 22 -6.62 30.54 1.68
C LEU A 22 -7.60 29.84 0.70
N PHE A 23 -8.77 29.43 1.18
CA PHE A 23 -9.74 28.66 0.38
C PHE A 23 -10.89 29.51 -0.18
N ALA A 24 -10.96 30.81 0.13
CA ALA A 24 -12.08 31.69 -0.26
C ALA A 24 -12.29 31.78 -1.79
N GLU A 25 -11.20 31.77 -2.54
CA GLU A 25 -11.20 31.95 -3.99
C GLU A 25 -11.25 30.63 -4.77
N LEU A 26 -11.22 29.47 -4.06
CA LEU A 26 -11.24 28.20 -4.73
C LEU A 26 -12.62 27.85 -5.28
N PRO A 27 -12.70 27.31 -6.50
CA PRO A 27 -13.92 26.68 -6.97
C PRO A 27 -14.24 25.48 -6.09
N THR A 28 -15.47 25.38 -5.63
CA THR A 28 -15.94 24.31 -4.75
C THR A 28 -16.98 23.44 -5.47
N PRO A 29 -17.04 22.11 -5.19
CA PRO A 29 -16.20 21.36 -4.27
C PRO A 29 -14.80 21.08 -4.83
N ALA A 30 -13.79 20.99 -3.97
CA ALA A 30 -12.40 20.73 -4.36
C ALA A 30 -11.64 19.92 -3.32
N TYR A 31 -10.73 19.05 -3.77
CA TYR A 31 -9.66 18.52 -2.95
C TYR A 31 -8.42 19.41 -3.10
N VAL A 32 -7.85 19.82 -1.98
CA VAL A 32 -6.63 20.62 -1.92
C VAL A 32 -5.53 19.77 -1.30
N ILE A 33 -4.43 19.60 -2.01
CA ILE A 33 -3.28 18.84 -1.51
C ILE A 33 -2.24 19.81 -0.96
N ASP A 34 -1.80 19.55 0.27
CA ASP A 34 -0.69 20.25 0.91
C ASP A 34 0.62 19.54 0.57
N GLN A 35 1.37 20.14 -0.35
CA GLN A 35 2.63 19.57 -0.84
C GLN A 35 3.69 19.44 0.26
N GLU A 36 3.71 20.37 1.24
CA GLU A 36 4.67 20.29 2.33
C GLU A 36 4.39 19.09 3.25
N ARG A 37 3.12 18.81 3.50
CA ARG A 37 2.72 17.59 4.24
C ARG A 37 3.08 16.31 3.51
N LEU A 38 2.92 16.26 2.18
CA LEU A 38 3.41 15.14 1.39
C LEU A 38 4.92 14.97 1.52
N ARG A 39 5.66 16.09 1.54
CA ARG A 39 7.11 16.09 1.73
C ARG A 39 7.51 15.55 3.11
N GLU A 40 6.84 16.01 4.17
CA GLU A 40 7.06 15.52 5.54
C GLU A 40 6.82 14.00 5.63
N ASN A 41 5.72 13.51 5.07
CA ASN A 41 5.43 12.08 5.02
C ASN A 41 6.50 11.32 4.22
N GLY A 42 6.89 11.84 3.06
CA GLY A 42 7.98 11.27 2.25
C GLY A 42 9.30 11.16 3.01
N GLN A 43 9.65 12.18 3.79
CA GLN A 43 10.86 12.19 4.62
C GLN A 43 10.82 11.11 5.71
N VAL A 44 9.67 10.87 6.35
CA VAL A 44 9.52 9.78 7.34
C VAL A 44 9.77 8.42 6.67
N LEU A 45 9.18 8.19 5.50
CA LEU A 45 9.32 6.94 4.74
C LEU A 45 10.74 6.73 4.22
N ALA A 46 11.37 7.79 3.71
CA ALA A 46 12.77 7.74 3.25
C ALA A 46 13.72 7.46 4.41
N ALA A 47 13.52 8.09 5.58
CA ALA A 47 14.33 7.86 6.76
C ALA A 47 14.21 6.42 7.28
N LEU A 48 13.03 5.82 7.22
CA LEU A 48 12.83 4.39 7.51
C LEU A 48 13.64 3.51 6.56
N ALA A 49 13.54 3.79 5.24
CA ALA A 49 14.28 3.07 4.21
C ALA A 49 15.79 3.18 4.41
N GLU A 50 16.30 4.38 4.71
CA GLU A 50 17.72 4.62 4.98
C GLU A 50 18.24 3.84 6.18
N ARG A 51 17.46 3.81 7.30
CA ARG A 51 17.88 3.12 8.52
C ARG A 51 17.84 1.59 8.44
N THR A 52 16.96 1.05 7.61
CA THR A 52 16.71 -0.41 7.54
C THR A 52 17.19 -1.05 6.25
N GLY A 53 17.38 -0.27 5.18
CA GLY A 53 17.66 -0.80 3.84
C GLY A 53 16.42 -1.41 3.17
N CYS A 54 15.21 -1.25 3.73
CA CYS A 54 13.99 -1.67 3.07
C CYS A 54 13.63 -0.75 1.90
N LYS A 55 12.76 -1.21 1.02
CA LYS A 55 12.22 -0.42 -0.09
C LYS A 55 10.75 -0.11 0.16
N VAL A 56 10.40 1.17 0.02
CA VAL A 56 9.03 1.64 0.22
C VAL A 56 8.43 2.01 -1.13
N LEU A 57 7.27 1.46 -1.45
CA LEU A 57 6.53 1.66 -2.69
C LEU A 57 5.26 2.47 -2.43
N LEU A 58 4.88 3.33 -3.37
CA LEU A 58 3.58 3.98 -3.35
C LEU A 58 2.49 3.01 -3.79
N ALA A 59 1.54 2.65 -2.92
CA ALA A 59 0.34 1.93 -3.34
C ALA A 59 -0.63 2.87 -4.06
N GLN A 60 -0.66 2.81 -5.37
CA GLN A 60 -1.36 3.79 -6.23
C GLN A 60 -2.88 3.77 -6.02
N LYS A 61 -3.48 2.62 -5.67
CA LYS A 61 -4.91 2.52 -5.33
C LYS A 61 -5.37 3.48 -4.22
N ALA A 62 -4.47 3.89 -3.33
CA ALA A 62 -4.77 4.83 -2.26
C ALA A 62 -4.45 6.27 -2.62
N PHE A 63 -3.42 6.51 -3.43
CA PHE A 63 -3.03 7.84 -3.87
C PHE A 63 -2.40 7.77 -5.26
N SER A 64 -3.14 8.23 -6.27
CA SER A 64 -2.72 8.21 -7.69
C SER A 64 -2.72 9.61 -8.33
N ASN A 65 -2.55 10.66 -7.50
CA ASN A 65 -2.38 12.01 -8.04
C ASN A 65 -0.96 12.17 -8.60
N TYR A 66 -0.83 11.91 -9.89
CA TYR A 66 0.45 11.82 -10.60
C TYR A 66 1.23 13.16 -10.64
N ASP A 67 0.59 14.32 -10.46
CA ASP A 67 1.29 15.60 -10.34
C ASP A 67 2.34 15.60 -9.23
N PHE A 68 2.17 14.74 -8.21
CA PHE A 68 3.08 14.61 -7.09
C PHE A 68 4.07 13.45 -7.21
N TYR A 69 4.00 12.63 -8.25
CA TYR A 69 4.92 11.50 -8.43
C TYR A 69 6.38 11.95 -8.54
N PRO A 70 6.74 13.05 -9.26
CA PRO A 70 8.11 13.54 -9.26
C PRO A 70 8.64 13.92 -7.88
N LEU A 71 7.77 14.44 -7.00
CA LEU A 71 8.13 14.71 -5.60
C LEU A 71 8.34 13.41 -4.83
N LEU A 72 7.38 12.46 -4.92
CA LEU A 72 7.40 11.21 -4.20
C LEU A 72 8.54 10.29 -4.66
N ALA A 73 8.94 10.34 -5.93
CA ALA A 73 10.09 9.63 -6.47
C ALA A 73 11.42 10.01 -5.78
N SER A 74 11.48 11.16 -5.10
CA SER A 74 12.65 11.55 -4.30
C SER A 74 12.76 10.80 -2.97
N TYR A 75 11.68 10.12 -2.54
CA TYR A 75 11.57 9.48 -1.24
C TYR A 75 11.27 7.98 -1.30
N LEU A 76 10.64 7.53 -2.39
CA LEU A 76 10.13 6.17 -2.54
C LEU A 76 10.91 5.41 -3.60
N ALA A 77 10.97 4.09 -3.44
CA ALA A 77 11.69 3.21 -4.37
C ALA A 77 10.89 2.92 -5.67
N GLY A 78 9.61 3.24 -5.69
CA GLY A 78 8.76 3.00 -6.84
C GLY A 78 7.28 2.95 -6.46
N THR A 79 6.51 2.21 -7.23
CA THR A 79 5.05 2.10 -7.11
C THR A 79 4.58 0.65 -6.97
N GLU A 80 3.44 0.46 -6.29
CA GLU A 80 2.64 -0.76 -6.35
C GLU A 80 1.37 -0.46 -7.14
N ALA A 81 1.06 -1.34 -8.08
CA ALA A 81 -0.04 -1.23 -9.02
C ALA A 81 -1.01 -2.41 -8.86
N SER A 82 -2.30 -2.14 -8.91
CA SER A 82 -3.35 -3.15 -8.85
C SER A 82 -3.77 -3.68 -10.23
N GLY A 83 -3.15 -3.20 -11.30
CA GLY A 83 -3.43 -3.61 -12.67
C GLY A 83 -2.63 -2.83 -13.73
N LEU A 84 -2.97 -3.07 -15.00
CA LEU A 84 -2.24 -2.56 -16.15
C LEU A 84 -2.08 -1.03 -16.17
N TYR A 85 -3.17 -0.29 -15.98
CA TYR A 85 -3.14 1.17 -16.09
C TYR A 85 -2.37 1.86 -14.96
N GLU A 86 -2.42 1.30 -13.74
CA GLU A 86 -1.58 1.78 -12.64
C GLU A 86 -0.11 1.42 -12.88
N ALA A 87 0.20 0.24 -13.46
CA ALA A 87 1.56 -0.13 -13.82
C ALA A 87 2.14 0.83 -14.88
N GLN A 88 1.36 1.14 -15.90
CA GLN A 88 1.72 2.13 -16.90
C GLN A 88 1.97 3.50 -16.27
N LEU A 89 1.05 3.99 -15.45
CA LEU A 89 1.17 5.27 -14.74
C LEU A 89 2.44 5.31 -13.88
N GLY A 90 2.70 4.26 -13.09
CA GLY A 90 3.92 4.17 -12.28
C GLY A 90 5.19 4.24 -13.13
N LYS A 91 5.22 3.55 -14.27
CA LYS A 91 6.37 3.55 -15.18
C LYS A 91 6.59 4.89 -15.86
N GLU A 92 5.52 5.58 -16.26
CA GLU A 92 5.58 6.88 -16.92
C GLU A 92 5.98 8.01 -15.96
N GLU A 93 5.40 8.03 -14.75
CA GLU A 93 5.55 9.15 -13.80
C GLU A 93 6.67 8.97 -12.78
N MET A 94 7.12 7.71 -12.53
CA MET A 94 8.30 7.37 -11.75
C MET A 94 9.27 6.48 -12.54
N PRO A 95 9.84 6.94 -13.66
CA PRO A 95 10.57 6.09 -14.60
C PRO A 95 11.83 5.44 -14.02
N GLN A 96 12.39 5.97 -12.94
CA GLN A 96 13.55 5.43 -12.25
C GLN A 96 13.17 4.48 -11.09
N GLY A 97 11.89 4.43 -10.73
CA GLY A 97 11.37 3.55 -9.67
C GLY A 97 11.04 2.16 -10.18
N GLU A 98 10.98 1.22 -9.25
CA GLU A 98 10.48 -0.13 -9.52
C GLU A 98 8.94 -0.11 -9.61
N VAL A 99 8.38 -0.88 -10.54
CA VAL A 99 6.93 -1.07 -10.66
C VAL A 99 6.59 -2.49 -10.21
N HIS A 100 5.97 -2.60 -9.05
CA HIS A 100 5.42 -3.85 -8.54
C HIS A 100 3.96 -3.95 -8.90
N VAL A 101 3.51 -5.14 -9.30
CA VAL A 101 2.11 -5.35 -9.66
C VAL A 101 1.54 -6.51 -8.87
N PHE A 102 0.47 -6.27 -8.14
CA PHE A 102 -0.36 -7.30 -7.55
C PHE A 102 -1.81 -7.15 -8.01
N CYS A 103 -2.32 -8.17 -8.66
CA CYS A 103 -3.70 -8.25 -9.12
C CYS A 103 -4.33 -9.54 -8.61
N GLY A 104 -5.58 -9.48 -8.16
CA GLY A 104 -6.30 -10.68 -7.69
C GLY A 104 -6.47 -11.75 -8.77
N ALA A 105 -6.48 -11.35 -10.04
CA ALA A 105 -6.46 -12.22 -11.20
C ALA A 105 -5.95 -11.44 -12.43
N TYR A 106 -4.94 -11.95 -13.11
CA TYR A 106 -4.44 -11.39 -14.36
C TYR A 106 -5.27 -11.85 -15.55
N ARG A 107 -5.50 -10.95 -16.48
CA ARG A 107 -6.16 -11.23 -17.75
C ARG A 107 -5.11 -11.61 -18.80
N ALA A 108 -5.40 -12.68 -19.56
CA ALA A 108 -4.46 -13.17 -20.57
C ALA A 108 -4.24 -12.19 -21.73
N ASP A 109 -5.26 -11.40 -22.07
CA ASP A 109 -5.22 -10.39 -23.13
C ASP A 109 -4.46 -9.10 -22.73
N GLU A 110 -4.25 -8.86 -21.43
CA GLU A 110 -3.51 -7.70 -20.90
C GLU A 110 -2.09 -8.06 -20.43
N PHE A 111 -1.79 -9.33 -20.21
CA PHE A 111 -0.56 -9.76 -19.54
C PHE A 111 0.70 -9.39 -20.34
N GLU A 112 0.67 -9.53 -21.66
CA GLU A 112 1.80 -9.16 -22.52
C GLU A 112 2.09 -7.66 -22.49
N GLU A 113 1.07 -6.83 -22.38
CA GLU A 113 1.23 -5.38 -22.24
C GLU A 113 1.75 -5.04 -20.84
N LEU A 114 1.23 -5.69 -19.80
CA LEU A 114 1.69 -5.52 -18.40
C LEU A 114 3.19 -5.78 -18.26
N LEU A 115 3.73 -6.78 -18.97
CA LEU A 115 5.16 -7.09 -18.98
C LEU A 115 6.05 -5.93 -19.44
N GLN A 116 5.53 -4.97 -20.19
CA GLN A 116 6.29 -3.80 -20.63
C GLN A 116 6.57 -2.81 -19.49
N TYR A 117 5.67 -2.76 -18.50
CA TYR A 117 5.73 -1.79 -17.40
C TYR A 117 6.22 -2.39 -16.08
N ALA A 118 5.85 -3.63 -15.76
CA ALA A 118 6.14 -4.26 -14.49
C ALA A 118 7.61 -4.69 -14.38
N ASP A 119 8.21 -4.48 -13.22
CA ASP A 119 9.49 -5.05 -12.82
C ASP A 119 9.29 -6.29 -11.93
N HIS A 120 8.30 -6.25 -11.03
CA HIS A 120 7.88 -7.35 -10.17
C HIS A 120 6.41 -7.68 -10.40
N ILE A 121 6.09 -8.98 -10.48
CA ILE A 121 4.72 -9.47 -10.68
C ILE A 121 4.39 -10.46 -9.56
N VAL A 122 3.36 -10.14 -8.78
CA VAL A 122 2.89 -10.97 -7.66
C VAL A 122 1.59 -11.66 -8.06
N PHE A 123 1.59 -12.97 -8.07
CA PHE A 123 0.41 -13.79 -8.34
C PHE A 123 -0.40 -14.03 -7.06
N ASN A 124 -1.71 -14.16 -7.22
CA ASN A 124 -2.61 -14.43 -6.11
C ASN A 124 -2.87 -15.93 -5.89
N SER A 125 -2.53 -16.77 -6.85
CA SER A 125 -2.72 -18.22 -6.79
C SER A 125 -1.62 -18.97 -7.51
N ILE A 126 -1.39 -20.23 -7.10
CA ILE A 126 -0.46 -21.16 -7.75
C ILE A 126 -0.89 -21.43 -9.19
N HIS A 127 -2.20 -21.49 -9.44
CA HIS A 127 -2.73 -21.67 -10.79
C HIS A 127 -2.27 -20.55 -11.74
N GLN A 128 -2.39 -19.27 -11.32
CA GLN A 128 -1.93 -18.14 -12.14
C GLN A 128 -0.40 -18.10 -12.27
N LEU A 129 0.33 -18.46 -11.22
CA LEU A 129 1.79 -18.58 -11.30
C LEU A 129 2.19 -19.63 -12.36
N LYS A 130 1.54 -20.80 -12.38
CA LYS A 130 1.78 -21.85 -13.41
C LYS A 130 1.41 -21.35 -14.81
N GLN A 131 0.34 -20.60 -14.94
CA GLN A 131 -0.16 -20.09 -16.23
C GLN A 131 0.74 -19.01 -16.82
N PHE A 132 1.12 -18.01 -16.02
CA PHE A 132 1.78 -16.80 -16.50
C PHE A 132 3.26 -16.70 -16.09
N GLY A 133 3.68 -17.44 -15.07
CA GLY A 133 5.02 -17.36 -14.52
C GLY A 133 6.13 -17.67 -15.52
N PRO A 134 6.04 -18.76 -16.33
CA PRO A 134 7.04 -19.04 -17.36
C PRO A 134 7.27 -17.86 -18.31
N ARG A 135 6.19 -17.23 -18.76
CA ARG A 135 6.25 -16.06 -19.64
C ARG A 135 6.84 -14.83 -18.95
N GLY A 136 6.48 -14.61 -17.66
CA GLY A 136 7.08 -13.56 -16.83
C GLY A 136 8.60 -13.75 -16.67
N LYS A 137 9.07 -14.95 -16.41
CA LYS A 137 10.51 -15.27 -16.34
C LYS A 137 11.23 -15.07 -17.67
N GLU A 138 10.64 -15.50 -18.77
CA GLU A 138 11.19 -15.26 -20.12
C GLU A 138 11.34 -13.75 -20.40
N ALA A 139 10.41 -12.94 -19.91
CA ALA A 139 10.47 -11.48 -20.00
C ALA A 139 11.43 -10.84 -18.97
N GLY A 140 12.15 -11.65 -18.16
CA GLY A 140 13.10 -11.17 -17.16
C GLY A 140 12.48 -10.52 -15.93
N LYS A 141 11.21 -10.83 -15.61
CA LYS A 141 10.52 -10.24 -14.47
C LYS A 141 10.82 -11.00 -13.17
N SER A 142 10.82 -10.26 -12.05
CA SER A 142 10.86 -10.85 -10.73
C SER A 142 9.45 -11.29 -10.32
N LEU A 143 9.31 -12.56 -9.94
CA LEU A 143 8.00 -13.16 -9.69
C LEU A 143 7.80 -13.47 -8.21
N GLY A 144 6.60 -13.17 -7.72
CA GLY A 144 6.18 -13.46 -6.37
C GLY A 144 4.84 -14.15 -6.28
N LEU A 145 4.57 -14.68 -5.10
CA LEU A 145 3.27 -15.25 -4.76
C LEU A 145 2.75 -14.59 -3.48
N ARG A 146 1.52 -14.12 -3.51
CA ARG A 146 0.85 -13.65 -2.31
C ARG A 146 0.47 -14.84 -1.44
N ILE A 147 0.91 -14.82 -0.20
CA ILE A 147 0.57 -15.81 0.82
C ILE A 147 -0.48 -15.25 1.79
N ASN A 148 -1.28 -16.16 2.35
CA ASN A 148 -2.26 -15.84 3.38
C ASN A 148 -1.88 -16.58 4.69
N PRO A 149 -1.37 -15.87 5.69
CA PRO A 149 -0.98 -16.50 6.96
C PRO A 149 -2.18 -16.92 7.80
N GLN A 150 -3.42 -16.64 7.37
CA GLN A 150 -4.64 -16.92 8.13
C GLN A 150 -4.58 -16.37 9.57
N CYS A 151 -3.98 -15.20 9.70
CA CYS A 151 -3.86 -14.43 10.94
C CYS A 151 -4.36 -13.02 10.67
N SER A 152 -5.32 -12.58 11.46
CA SER A 152 -5.89 -11.24 11.38
C SER A 152 -5.88 -10.59 12.75
N THR A 153 -5.59 -9.30 12.75
CA THR A 153 -5.69 -8.42 13.91
C THR A 153 -6.79 -7.37 13.72
N GLN A 154 -7.62 -7.53 12.67
CA GLN A 154 -8.73 -6.62 12.39
C GLN A 154 -9.87 -6.82 13.39
N GLU A 155 -10.20 -5.75 14.13
CA GLU A 155 -11.32 -5.72 15.05
C GLU A 155 -12.53 -5.01 14.42
N GLY A 156 -13.67 -5.67 14.39
CA GLY A 156 -14.97 -5.05 14.10
C GLY A 156 -15.41 -4.96 12.64
N HIS A 157 -14.55 -5.21 11.64
CA HIS A 157 -14.90 -5.09 10.22
C HIS A 157 -14.34 -6.23 9.36
N ALA A 158 -14.95 -7.40 9.44
CA ALA A 158 -14.55 -8.58 8.67
C ALA A 158 -14.46 -8.34 7.14
N ILE A 159 -15.17 -7.33 6.62
CA ILE A 159 -15.14 -6.97 5.19
C ILE A 159 -13.78 -6.40 4.75
N TYR A 160 -13.01 -5.81 5.68
CA TYR A 160 -11.68 -5.25 5.41
C TYR A 160 -10.55 -6.20 5.82
N ASP A 161 -10.87 -7.39 6.32
CA ASP A 161 -9.90 -8.38 6.74
C ASP A 161 -9.47 -9.25 5.56
N PRO A 162 -8.24 -9.07 5.05
CA PRO A 162 -7.74 -9.86 3.92
C PRO A 162 -7.43 -11.32 4.29
N CYS A 163 -7.40 -11.64 5.60
CA CYS A 163 -7.15 -12.98 6.14
C CYS A 163 -8.39 -13.65 6.74
N ALA A 164 -9.57 -13.03 6.60
CA ALA A 164 -10.82 -13.61 7.09
C ALA A 164 -11.09 -15.00 6.47
N PRO A 165 -11.79 -15.88 7.17
CA PRO A 165 -12.22 -17.17 6.62
C PRO A 165 -13.00 -16.96 5.31
N GLY A 166 -12.59 -17.66 4.25
CA GLY A 166 -13.17 -17.51 2.91
C GLY A 166 -12.62 -16.33 2.10
N SER A 167 -11.60 -15.63 2.58
CA SER A 167 -10.88 -14.63 1.78
C SER A 167 -10.32 -15.26 0.51
N ARG A 168 -10.49 -14.57 -0.62
CA ARG A 168 -9.90 -14.95 -1.91
C ARG A 168 -8.44 -14.51 -2.07
N MET A 169 -7.85 -13.84 -1.07
CA MET A 169 -6.56 -13.20 -1.17
C MET A 169 -5.44 -14.07 -0.64
N GLY A 170 -4.54 -14.45 -1.54
CA GLY A 170 -3.33 -15.17 -1.23
C GLY A 170 -3.53 -16.69 -1.01
N VAL A 171 -2.42 -17.39 -1.00
CA VAL A 171 -2.31 -18.84 -0.87
C VAL A 171 -2.07 -19.21 0.59
N THR A 172 -2.92 -20.06 1.17
CA THR A 172 -2.69 -20.61 2.52
C THR A 172 -1.63 -21.73 2.49
N ARG A 173 -1.06 -22.06 3.64
CA ARG A 173 -0.07 -23.14 3.73
C ARG A 173 -0.61 -24.47 3.24
N ASP A 174 -1.84 -24.83 3.58
CA ASP A 174 -2.45 -26.10 3.14
C ASP A 174 -2.58 -26.19 1.62
N VAL A 175 -2.93 -25.06 0.96
CA VAL A 175 -2.99 -24.99 -0.51
C VAL A 175 -1.60 -25.04 -1.11
N TRP A 176 -0.62 -24.38 -0.50
CA TRP A 176 0.78 -24.44 -0.89
C TRP A 176 1.29 -25.88 -0.89
N ASP A 177 1.14 -26.58 0.23
CA ASP A 177 1.64 -27.96 0.38
C ASP A 177 0.97 -28.96 -0.59
N LYS A 178 -0.26 -28.66 -1.00
CA LYS A 178 -1.03 -29.50 -1.93
C LYS A 178 -0.70 -29.26 -3.39
N GLU A 179 -0.43 -28.01 -3.78
CA GLU A 179 -0.44 -27.60 -5.21
C GLU A 179 0.92 -27.12 -5.73
N MET A 180 1.86 -26.77 -4.81
CA MET A 180 3.21 -26.33 -5.20
C MET A 180 4.06 -27.54 -5.58
N ASP A 181 4.71 -27.43 -6.72
CA ASP A 181 5.73 -28.38 -7.17
C ASP A 181 7.08 -27.67 -7.36
N GLU A 182 8.15 -28.43 -7.53
CA GLU A 182 9.52 -27.91 -7.63
C GLU A 182 9.70 -26.97 -8.83
N ASP A 183 9.11 -27.28 -9.98
CA ASP A 183 9.20 -26.45 -11.18
C ASP A 183 8.49 -25.10 -10.98
N THR A 184 7.34 -25.11 -10.31
CA THR A 184 6.58 -23.90 -9.98
C THR A 184 7.29 -23.06 -8.92
N LEU A 185 7.85 -23.71 -7.90
CA LEU A 185 8.64 -23.04 -6.87
C LEU A 185 9.87 -22.34 -7.45
N ALA A 186 10.53 -22.96 -8.42
CA ALA A 186 11.70 -22.40 -9.11
C ALA A 186 11.39 -21.10 -9.89
N LEU A 187 10.12 -20.81 -10.16
CA LEU A 187 9.71 -19.54 -10.77
C LEU A 187 9.72 -18.38 -9.78
N LEU A 188 9.67 -18.63 -8.47
CA LEU A 188 9.54 -17.57 -7.47
C LEU A 188 10.87 -16.92 -7.12
N ASP A 189 10.83 -15.60 -7.00
CA ASP A 189 11.91 -14.79 -6.42
C ASP A 189 11.55 -14.28 -5.03
N GLY A 190 10.26 -14.20 -4.70
CA GLY A 190 9.83 -13.67 -3.41
C GLY A 190 8.39 -14.00 -3.04
N LEU A 191 8.06 -13.62 -1.81
CA LEU A 191 6.70 -13.74 -1.28
C LEU A 191 6.14 -12.36 -0.91
N HIS A 192 4.83 -12.27 -0.96
CA HIS A 192 4.08 -11.08 -0.58
C HIS A 192 2.97 -11.46 0.40
N PHE A 193 2.76 -10.66 1.43
CA PHE A 193 1.55 -10.70 2.23
C PHE A 193 1.01 -9.29 2.48
N HIS A 194 -0.29 -9.20 2.70
CA HIS A 194 -0.94 -7.94 3.05
C HIS A 194 -2.07 -8.27 4.02
N THR A 195 -1.84 -8.00 5.29
CA THR A 195 -2.69 -8.42 6.41
C THR A 195 -3.31 -7.26 7.17
N LEU A 196 -2.81 -6.04 6.94
CA LEU A 196 -3.21 -4.85 7.69
C LEU A 196 -4.14 -3.93 6.89
N CYS A 197 -4.96 -3.18 7.63
CA CYS A 197 -5.74 -2.07 7.13
C CYS A 197 -5.87 -1.02 8.23
N GLU A 198 -5.23 0.14 8.05
CA GLU A 198 -5.21 1.27 9.01
C GLU A 198 -4.68 0.90 10.41
N GLN A 199 -3.65 0.06 10.48
CA GLN A 199 -3.14 -0.52 11.73
C GLN A 199 -1.72 -0.06 12.06
N ASN A 200 -1.26 -0.41 13.28
CA ASN A 200 0.05 -0.08 13.80
C ASN A 200 1.04 -1.25 13.63
N SER A 201 2.27 -1.08 14.07
CA SER A 201 3.38 -2.04 13.92
C SER A 201 3.27 -3.28 14.82
N ASP A 202 2.55 -3.21 15.94
CA ASP A 202 2.24 -4.37 16.79
C ASP A 202 1.35 -5.39 16.07
N ASP A 203 0.41 -4.90 15.25
CA ASP A 203 -0.39 -5.73 14.33
C ASP A 203 0.49 -6.42 13.29
N LEU A 204 1.46 -5.69 12.69
CA LEU A 204 2.43 -6.30 11.79
C LEU A 204 3.25 -7.38 12.49
N LYS A 205 3.75 -7.11 13.69
CA LYS A 205 4.54 -8.06 14.47
C LYS A 205 3.77 -9.37 14.69
N THR A 206 2.49 -9.27 15.04
CA THR A 206 1.61 -10.42 15.23
C THR A 206 1.43 -11.22 13.94
N THR A 207 1.15 -10.55 12.82
CA THR A 207 0.93 -11.22 11.54
C THR A 207 2.22 -11.73 10.92
N LEU A 208 3.36 -11.06 11.11
CA LEU A 208 4.68 -11.52 10.67
C LEU A 208 5.10 -12.80 11.41
N GLN A 209 4.78 -12.92 12.69
CA GLN A 209 5.02 -14.17 13.43
C GLN A 209 4.24 -15.34 12.82
N ALA A 210 2.99 -15.14 12.43
CA ALA A 210 2.21 -16.16 11.75
C ALA A 210 2.77 -16.49 10.34
N VAL A 211 3.36 -15.52 9.65
CA VAL A 211 4.08 -15.75 8.38
C VAL A 211 5.33 -16.59 8.64
N GLU A 212 6.11 -16.28 9.66
CA GLU A 212 7.30 -17.06 10.03
C GLU A 212 6.95 -18.52 10.38
N GLU A 213 5.93 -18.72 11.21
CA GLU A 213 5.48 -20.07 11.61
C GLU A 213 5.02 -20.93 10.42
N LYS A 214 4.38 -20.32 9.42
CA LYS A 214 3.78 -21.05 8.30
C LYS A 214 4.64 -21.10 7.04
N PHE A 215 5.47 -20.09 6.79
CA PHE A 215 6.20 -19.91 5.54
C PHE A 215 7.69 -19.59 5.74
N GLY A 216 8.20 -19.61 6.97
CA GLY A 216 9.59 -19.26 7.26
C GLY A 216 10.60 -20.21 6.58
N ASP A 217 10.26 -21.49 6.46
CA ASP A 217 11.04 -22.50 5.72
C ASP A 217 11.19 -22.14 4.23
N ILE A 218 10.14 -21.58 3.64
CA ILE A 218 10.11 -21.20 2.23
C ILE A 218 10.86 -19.88 2.02
N LEU A 219 10.69 -18.92 2.94
CA LEU A 219 11.31 -17.60 2.87
C LEU A 219 12.84 -17.64 2.81
N THR A 220 13.47 -18.66 3.41
CA THR A 220 14.92 -18.86 3.37
C THR A 220 15.47 -19.00 1.93
N GLY A 221 14.65 -19.43 0.97
CA GLY A 221 15.01 -19.53 -0.45
C GLY A 221 14.65 -18.31 -1.30
N MET A 222 14.00 -17.29 -0.72
CA MET A 222 13.51 -16.12 -1.45
C MET A 222 14.54 -15.00 -1.47
N LYS A 223 14.47 -14.13 -2.50
CA LYS A 223 15.30 -12.93 -2.64
C LYS A 223 14.67 -11.73 -1.94
N TRP A 224 13.35 -11.71 -1.84
CA TRP A 224 12.61 -10.61 -1.24
C TRP A 224 11.32 -11.07 -0.55
N LEU A 225 10.90 -10.24 0.42
CA LEU A 225 9.62 -10.33 1.11
C LEU A 225 8.93 -8.97 1.05
N ASN A 226 7.73 -8.94 0.49
CA ASN A 226 6.89 -7.76 0.51
C ASN A 226 5.83 -7.92 1.63
N MET A 227 5.86 -7.03 2.60
CA MET A 227 4.98 -7.06 3.76
C MET A 227 3.67 -6.30 3.54
N GLY A 228 3.43 -5.82 2.30
CA GLY A 228 2.21 -5.13 1.92
C GLY A 228 2.08 -3.73 2.51
N GLY A 229 0.85 -3.25 2.54
CA GLY A 229 0.46 -1.95 3.07
C GLY A 229 -0.47 -2.06 4.28
N GLY A 230 -1.29 -1.01 4.47
CA GLY A 230 -2.20 -0.91 5.62
C GLY A 230 -1.53 -0.40 6.89
N HIS A 231 -0.26 0.02 6.78
CA HIS A 231 0.51 0.62 7.86
C HIS A 231 0.30 2.14 7.90
N HIS A 232 -0.07 2.68 9.02
CA HIS A 232 -0.15 4.14 9.22
C HIS A 232 1.20 4.77 9.62
N ILE A 233 2.27 4.46 8.89
CA ILE A 233 3.67 4.76 9.21
C ILE A 233 3.93 6.24 9.55
N THR A 234 3.22 7.15 8.90
CA THR A 234 3.37 8.61 9.06
C THR A 234 2.46 9.19 10.14
N ARG A 235 1.68 8.36 10.81
CA ARG A 235 0.85 8.81 11.94
C ARG A 235 1.74 9.10 13.16
N PRO A 236 1.49 10.19 13.91
CA PRO A 236 2.36 10.61 15.02
C PRO A 236 2.54 9.58 16.13
N ASP A 237 1.57 8.70 16.34
CA ASP A 237 1.56 7.66 17.36
C ASP A 237 1.95 6.28 16.83
N TYR A 238 2.46 6.18 15.59
CA TYR A 238 2.94 4.94 15.01
C TYR A 238 4.30 4.54 15.60
N ASP A 239 4.44 3.30 16.02
CA ASP A 239 5.70 2.78 16.56
C ASP A 239 6.66 2.37 15.42
N LEU A 240 7.46 3.35 14.98
CA LEU A 240 8.49 3.14 13.96
C LEU A 240 9.59 2.15 14.40
N ALA A 241 9.92 2.13 15.71
CA ALA A 241 10.97 1.23 16.20
C ALA A 241 10.54 -0.23 16.07
N ALA A 242 9.28 -0.55 16.42
CA ALA A 242 8.75 -1.90 16.25
C ALA A 242 8.66 -2.30 14.76
N LEU A 243 8.35 -1.37 13.84
CA LEU A 243 8.41 -1.63 12.40
C LEU A 243 9.83 -1.95 11.95
N GLU A 244 10.81 -1.14 12.37
CA GLU A 244 12.23 -1.40 12.05
C GLU A 244 12.70 -2.76 12.57
N ASP A 245 12.26 -3.16 13.75
CA ASP A 245 12.58 -4.47 14.33
C ASP A 245 11.98 -5.61 13.48
N CYS A 246 10.73 -5.47 13.02
CA CYS A 246 10.11 -6.44 12.10
C CYS A 246 10.89 -6.55 10.76
N ILE A 247 11.30 -5.43 10.19
CA ILE A 247 12.09 -5.40 8.95
C ILE A 247 13.44 -6.07 9.14
N ARG A 248 14.18 -5.69 10.19
CA ARG A 248 15.49 -6.27 10.49
C ARG A 248 15.42 -7.76 10.82
N HIS A 249 14.35 -8.17 11.54
CA HIS A 249 14.11 -9.59 11.81
C HIS A 249 13.99 -10.39 10.52
N ALA A 250 13.15 -9.95 9.58
CA ALA A 250 12.98 -10.63 8.30
C ALA A 250 14.29 -10.70 7.48
N GLN A 251 15.03 -9.59 7.44
CA GLN A 251 16.33 -9.54 6.75
C GLN A 251 17.36 -10.49 7.37
N GLN A 252 17.41 -10.59 8.70
CA GLN A 252 18.36 -11.45 9.40
C GLN A 252 17.96 -12.92 9.36
N ALA A 253 16.68 -13.22 9.49
CA ALA A 253 16.16 -14.59 9.50
C ALA A 253 16.24 -15.25 8.12
N TRP A 254 15.97 -14.50 7.05
CA TRP A 254 15.80 -15.07 5.71
C TRP A 254 16.73 -14.49 4.64
N GLY A 255 17.50 -13.45 4.92
CA GLY A 255 18.40 -12.84 3.95
C GLY A 255 17.70 -12.08 2.82
N VAL A 256 16.45 -11.69 3.03
CA VAL A 256 15.60 -11.08 2.00
C VAL A 256 15.70 -9.57 1.94
N THR A 257 15.48 -8.98 0.77
CA THR A 257 15.12 -7.56 0.65
C THR A 257 13.67 -7.39 1.10
N VAL A 258 13.40 -6.45 2.01
CA VAL A 258 12.04 -6.16 2.48
C VAL A 258 11.44 -5.01 1.69
N TYR A 259 10.18 -5.19 1.25
CA TYR A 259 9.34 -4.16 0.64
C TYR A 259 8.14 -3.83 1.51
N LEU A 260 7.73 -2.56 1.49
CA LEU A 260 6.49 -2.06 2.10
C LEU A 260 5.69 -1.30 1.04
N GLU A 261 4.36 -1.39 1.12
CA GLU A 261 3.42 -0.77 0.19
C GLU A 261 2.44 0.20 0.89
N PRO A 262 2.92 1.21 1.63
CA PRO A 262 2.02 2.18 2.21
C PRO A 262 1.28 2.94 1.12
N GLY A 263 -0.02 3.09 1.29
CA GLY A 263 -0.85 3.92 0.43
C GLY A 263 -1.30 5.18 1.17
N GLU A 264 -2.26 5.04 2.06
CA GLU A 264 -2.80 6.14 2.84
C GLU A 264 -1.71 6.90 3.62
N ALA A 265 -0.76 6.19 4.22
CA ALA A 265 0.34 6.82 4.97
C ALA A 265 1.17 7.81 4.14
N VAL A 266 1.24 7.66 2.81
CA VAL A 266 1.94 8.61 1.94
C VAL A 266 1.24 9.97 1.93
N ALA A 267 -0.10 9.97 1.88
CA ALA A 267 -0.91 11.19 1.78
C ALA A 267 -1.66 11.52 3.09
N LEU A 268 -1.35 10.85 4.19
CA LEU A 268 -2.03 11.03 5.47
C LEU A 268 -1.91 12.49 5.95
N ASN A 269 -3.05 13.10 6.27
CA ASN A 269 -3.17 14.52 6.68
C ASN A 269 -2.60 15.53 5.66
N ALA A 270 -2.38 15.14 4.41
CA ALA A 270 -1.84 16.01 3.36
C ALA A 270 -2.92 16.63 2.47
N GLY A 271 -4.20 16.48 2.78
CA GLY A 271 -5.26 17.01 1.94
C GLY A 271 -6.44 17.56 2.72
N TYR A 272 -7.15 18.46 2.06
CA TYR A 272 -8.38 19.08 2.56
C TYR A 272 -9.48 18.91 1.53
N PHE A 273 -10.67 18.57 2.00
CA PHE A 273 -11.87 18.69 1.21
C PHE A 273 -12.53 20.03 1.49
N VAL A 274 -12.63 20.90 0.48
CA VAL A 274 -13.21 22.23 0.56
C VAL A 274 -14.55 22.23 -0.14
N SER A 275 -15.59 22.60 0.60
CA SER A 275 -16.96 22.68 0.09
C SER A 275 -17.65 23.95 0.60
N ARG A 276 -18.67 24.40 -0.10
CA ARG A 276 -19.50 25.54 0.30
C ARG A 276 -20.88 25.05 0.71
N VAL A 277 -21.36 25.50 1.87
CA VAL A 277 -22.76 25.29 2.24
C VAL A 277 -23.65 26.11 1.31
N LEU A 278 -24.54 25.44 0.58
CA LEU A 278 -25.45 26.08 -0.38
C LEU A 278 -26.81 26.42 0.27
N ASP A 279 -27.25 25.62 1.23
CA ASP A 279 -28.54 25.81 1.88
C ASP A 279 -28.51 25.26 3.31
N ILE A 280 -29.40 25.77 4.15
CA ILE A 280 -29.62 25.33 5.52
C ILE A 280 -31.12 25.05 5.66
N VAL A 281 -31.46 23.80 5.92
CA VAL A 281 -32.84 23.36 6.11
C VAL A 281 -33.07 23.04 7.59
N GLU A 282 -34.13 23.58 8.17
CA GLU A 282 -34.55 23.26 9.52
C GLU A 282 -35.75 22.30 9.49
N ASN A 283 -35.52 21.08 10.02
CA ASN A 283 -36.56 20.07 10.16
C ASN A 283 -36.30 19.27 11.45
N SER A 284 -36.76 19.79 12.57
CA SER A 284 -36.49 19.31 13.92
C SER A 284 -34.99 19.38 14.33
N CYS A 285 -34.08 19.55 13.40
CA CYS A 285 -32.67 19.88 13.56
C CYS A 285 -32.18 20.67 12.34
N LEU A 286 -31.01 21.33 12.46
CA LEU A 286 -30.38 21.99 11.32
C LEU A 286 -29.64 20.99 10.46
N LEU A 287 -29.96 20.96 9.17
CA LEU A 287 -29.31 20.16 8.15
C LEU A 287 -28.61 21.06 7.14
N TYR A 288 -27.34 20.77 6.86
CA TYR A 288 -26.53 21.49 5.89
C TYR A 288 -26.44 20.71 4.59
N THR A 289 -26.65 21.38 3.46
CA THR A 289 -26.47 20.77 2.14
C THR A 289 -25.28 21.43 1.45
N SER A 290 -24.39 20.62 0.91
CA SER A 290 -23.24 21.06 0.14
C SER A 290 -22.97 20.09 -0.99
N PRO A 291 -22.40 20.52 -2.13
CA PRO A 291 -22.05 19.61 -3.20
C PRO A 291 -20.92 18.66 -2.76
N SER A 292 -20.91 17.46 -3.36
CA SER A 292 -19.81 16.50 -3.26
C SER A 292 -18.91 16.62 -4.49
N PRO A 293 -17.58 16.40 -4.40
CA PRO A 293 -16.71 16.36 -5.57
C PRO A 293 -17.01 15.18 -6.50
N ARG A 294 -17.86 14.26 -6.08
CA ARG A 294 -18.28 13.09 -6.85
C ARG A 294 -19.59 13.28 -7.59
N ASP A 295 -20.28 14.39 -7.34
CA ASP A 295 -21.51 14.80 -8.01
C ASP A 295 -21.18 15.81 -9.14
#